data_3f9bda65e12e4d0ebb229b9b3df08ce2
#
_entry.id   3f9bda65e12e4d0ebb229b9b3df08ce2
#
_cell.length_a   1.000
_cell.length_b   1.000
_cell.length_c   1.000
_cell.angle_alpha   90.00
_cell.angle_beta   90.00
_cell.angle_gamma   90.00
#
_symmetry.space_group_name_H-M   'P 1'
#
loop_
_entity.id
_entity.type
_entity.pdbx_description
1 polymer ?
#
loop_
_entity_poly.entity_id
_entity_poly.type
_entity_poly.pdbx_seq_one_letter_code
_entity_poly.pdbx_strand_id
1 'polypeptide(L)' 'GSPRNNLPVVIDSVESLGDITRIVTYEPTPLVIDITTISANELNVRQGEHLWATIKATEIDVEPLAL' A
#
# COMPACT_ATOMS: atom_id res chain seq x y z
N GLY A 1 10.13 19.61 -4.63
CA GLY A 1 9.00 18.72 -4.80
C GLY A 1 8.49 18.17 -3.49
N SER A 2 7.45 17.38 -3.55
CA SER A 2 6.88 16.75 -2.36
C SER A 2 7.82 15.67 -1.83
N PRO A 3 8.02 15.59 -0.50
CA PRO A 3 8.81 14.52 0.08
C PRO A 3 8.14 13.16 -0.19
N ARG A 4 8.97 12.18 -0.48
CA ARG A 4 8.53 10.79 -0.72
C ARG A 4 9.34 9.86 0.14
N ASN A 5 8.65 8.87 0.69
CA ASN A 5 9.28 7.80 1.43
C ASN A 5 9.14 6.52 0.63
N ASN A 6 10.26 5.87 0.34
CA ASN A 6 10.27 4.55 -0.27
C ASN A 6 10.46 3.51 0.82
N LEU A 7 9.51 2.64 0.97
CA LEU A 7 9.48 1.63 2.03
C LEU A 7 9.57 0.24 1.41
N PRO A 8 10.50 -0.60 1.89
CA PRO A 8 10.53 -1.99 1.43
C PRO A 8 9.33 -2.74 2.01
N VAL A 9 8.61 -3.45 1.17
CA VAL A 9 7.45 -4.24 1.58
C VAL A 9 7.54 -5.66 1.05
N VAL A 10 7.01 -6.59 1.83
CA VAL A 10 6.83 -7.98 1.41
C VAL A 10 5.35 -8.27 1.46
N ILE A 11 4.82 -8.72 0.35
CA ILE A 11 3.38 -8.96 0.21
C ILE A 11 2.97 -10.20 0.99
N ASP A 12 2.08 -10.02 1.96
CA ASP A 12 1.48 -11.12 2.74
C ASP A 12 0.23 -11.66 2.05
N SER A 13 -0.70 -10.76 1.75
CA SER A 13 -1.95 -11.15 1.13
C SER A 13 -2.44 -10.10 0.14
N VAL A 14 -3.18 -10.59 -0.85
CA VAL A 14 -3.81 -9.76 -1.88
C VAL A 14 -5.26 -10.20 -1.95
N GLU A 15 -6.18 -9.29 -1.65
CA GLU A 15 -7.61 -9.59 -1.63
C GLU A 15 -8.37 -8.63 -2.53
N SER A 16 -9.02 -9.17 -3.53
CA SER A 16 -9.86 -8.38 -4.43
C SER A 16 -11.23 -8.15 -3.79
N LEU A 17 -11.57 -6.88 -3.58
CA LEU A 17 -12.84 -6.44 -2.98
C LEU A 17 -13.63 -5.62 -4.01
N GLY A 18 -13.88 -6.20 -5.18
CA GLY A 18 -14.52 -5.49 -6.28
C GLY A 18 -13.54 -4.54 -6.96
N ASP A 19 -13.83 -3.24 -6.97
CA ASP A 19 -12.99 -2.24 -7.64
C ASP A 19 -11.70 -1.92 -6.88
N ILE A 20 -11.62 -2.33 -5.63
CA ILE A 20 -10.46 -2.11 -4.76
C ILE A 20 -9.82 -3.46 -4.44
N THR A 21 -8.52 -3.47 -4.44
CA THR A 21 -7.72 -4.61 -3.99
C THR A 21 -6.94 -4.21 -2.75
N ARG A 22 -7.09 -5.00 -1.69
CA ARG A 22 -6.42 -4.78 -0.42
C ARG A 22 -5.18 -5.65 -0.35
N ILE A 23 -4.06 -5.00 -0.08
CA ILE A 23 -2.76 -5.63 0.05
C ILE A 23 -2.31 -5.48 1.49
N VAL A 24 -1.93 -6.58 2.11
CA VAL A 24 -1.35 -6.59 3.45
C VAL A 24 0.11 -6.98 3.31
N THR A 25 0.97 -6.29 4.03
CA THR A 25 2.41 -6.53 3.96
C THR A 25 2.96 -6.99 5.31
N TYR A 26 4.11 -7.68 5.25
CA TYR A 26 4.88 -8.15 6.42
C TYR A 26 5.92 -7.13 6.86
N GLU A 27 6.67 -7.50 7.89
CA GLU A 27 7.94 -6.86 8.20
C GLU A 27 8.85 -6.82 6.94
N PRO A 28 9.70 -5.78 6.76
CA PRO A 28 10.01 -4.74 7.75
C PRO A 28 8.98 -3.61 7.83
N THR A 29 8.02 -3.59 6.92
CA THR A 29 7.03 -2.51 6.87
C THR A 29 5.63 -3.11 6.78
N PRO A 30 4.98 -3.40 7.93
CA PRO A 30 3.61 -3.92 7.92
C PRO A 30 2.62 -2.80 7.62
N LEU A 31 1.87 -2.96 6.52
CA LEU A 31 0.90 -1.99 6.03
C LEU A 31 -0.36 -2.69 5.54
N VAL A 32 -1.45 -1.95 5.52
CA VAL A 32 -2.67 -2.29 4.77
C VAL A 32 -2.82 -1.23 3.70
N ILE A 33 -2.79 -1.66 2.45
CA ILE A 33 -2.78 -0.75 1.30
C ILE A 33 -3.97 -1.09 0.40
N ASP A 34 -4.78 -0.09 0.10
CA ASP A 34 -5.86 -0.24 -0.86
C ASP A 34 -5.48 0.46 -2.16
N ILE A 35 -5.54 -0.28 -3.25
CA ILE A 35 -5.34 0.26 -4.60
C ILE A 35 -6.50 -0.18 -5.49
N THR A 36 -6.63 0.43 -6.65
CA THR A 36 -7.66 -0.02 -7.60
C THR A 36 -7.32 -1.44 -8.07
N THR A 37 -8.35 -2.24 -8.31
CA THR A 37 -8.16 -3.60 -8.82
C THR A 37 -7.49 -3.58 -10.20
N ILE A 38 -7.78 -2.57 -11.01
CA ILE A 38 -7.12 -2.38 -12.30
C ILE A 38 -5.60 -2.23 -12.10
N SER A 39 -5.19 -1.35 -11.18
CA SER A 39 -3.77 -1.15 -10.88
C SER A 39 -3.12 -2.42 -10.34
N ALA A 40 -3.80 -3.14 -9.45
CA ALA A 40 -3.30 -4.39 -8.90
C ALA A 40 -3.04 -5.41 -9.99
N ASN A 41 -3.94 -5.51 -10.98
CA ASN A 41 -3.78 -6.42 -12.09
C ASN A 41 -2.63 -6.00 -13.03
N GLU A 42 -2.49 -4.72 -13.29
CA GLU A 42 -1.40 -4.20 -14.12
C GLU A 42 -0.04 -4.44 -13.47
N LEU A 43 0.06 -4.23 -12.16
CA LEU A 43 1.28 -4.47 -11.40
C LEU A 43 1.54 -5.95 -11.16
N ASN A 44 0.51 -6.78 -11.34
CA ASN A 44 0.60 -8.22 -11.10
C ASN A 44 1.12 -8.56 -9.69
N VAL A 45 0.55 -7.88 -8.69
CA VAL A 45 0.97 -8.02 -7.30
C VAL A 45 0.64 -9.42 -6.80
N ARG A 46 1.59 -10.08 -6.16
CA ARG A 46 1.44 -11.46 -5.68
C ARG A 46 1.99 -11.63 -4.28
N GLN A 47 1.42 -12.58 -3.55
CA GLN A 47 1.94 -12.99 -2.25
C GLN A 47 3.42 -13.37 -2.35
N GLY A 48 4.19 -12.93 -1.38
CA GLY A 48 5.62 -13.23 -1.28
C GLY A 48 6.53 -12.28 -2.06
N GLU A 49 5.98 -11.39 -2.87
CA GLU A 49 6.80 -10.43 -3.62
C GLU A 49 7.42 -9.37 -2.71
N HIS A 50 8.63 -8.97 -3.08
CA HIS A 50 9.35 -7.86 -2.47
C HIS A 50 9.23 -6.65 -3.38
N LEU A 51 8.61 -5.60 -2.88
CA LEU A 51 8.35 -4.38 -3.65
C LEU A 51 8.76 -3.15 -2.84
N TRP A 52 8.73 -2.01 -3.50
CA TRP A 52 8.87 -0.71 -2.84
C TRP A 52 7.52 -0.01 -2.83
N ALA A 53 7.09 0.44 -1.66
CA ALA A 53 5.93 1.31 -1.53
C ALA A 53 6.42 2.75 -1.44
N THR A 54 5.84 3.63 -2.23
CA THR A 54 6.17 5.06 -2.21
C THR A 54 5.01 5.83 -1.63
N ILE A 55 5.27 6.60 -0.59
CA ILE A 55 4.26 7.43 0.07
C ILE A 55 4.63 8.88 -0.11
N LYS A 56 3.69 9.67 -0.64
CA LYS A 56 3.83 11.12 -0.74
C LYS A 56 3.23 11.78 0.49
N ALA A 57 4.03 12.55 1.21
CA ALA A 57 3.57 13.22 2.42
C ALA A 57 2.38 14.18 2.17
N THR A 58 2.32 14.76 0.98
CA THR A 58 1.24 15.70 0.63
C THR A 58 -0.12 15.03 0.45
N GLU A 59 -0.17 13.71 0.39
CA GLU A 59 -1.40 12.95 0.22
C GLU A 59 -1.87 12.31 1.53
N ILE A 60 -1.24 12.66 2.64
CA ILE A 60 -1.62 12.16 3.96
C ILE A 60 -2.55 13.17 4.60
N ASP A 61 -3.77 12.73 4.89
CA ASP A 61 -4.71 13.51 5.68
C ASP A 61 -4.43 13.25 7.15
N VAL A 62 -4.24 14.34 7.88
CA VAL A 62 -4.01 14.26 9.32
C VAL A 62 -5.19 14.92 10.03
N GLU A 63 -5.87 14.17 10.87
CA GLU A 63 -6.97 14.68 11.65
C GLU A 63 -6.60 14.69 13.13
N PRO A 64 -6.96 15.76 13.86
CA PRO A 64 -6.71 15.78 15.29
C PRO A 64 -7.56 14.72 15.99
N LEU A 65 -7.00 14.09 17.02
CA LEU A 65 -7.78 13.20 17.86
C LEU A 65 -8.78 14.01 18.68
N ALA A 66 -10.04 13.63 18.60
CA ALA A 66 -11.09 14.20 19.43
C ALA A 66 -11.13 13.41 20.75
N LEU A 67 -10.55 13.99 21.77
CA LEU A 67 -10.51 13.38 23.09
C LEU A 67 -11.60 13.91 24.00
#